data_93c33befd37e0c28d37fba50eccc546c
#
_entry.id   93c33befd37e0c28d37fba50eccc546c
#
_cell.length_a   1.000
_cell.length_b   1.000
_cell.length_c   1.000
_cell.angle_alpha   90.00
_cell.angle_beta   90.00
_cell.angle_gamma   90.00
#
_symmetry.space_group_name_H-M   'P 1'
#
loop_
_entity.id
_entity.type
_entity.pdbx_description
1 polymer ?
#
loop_
_entity_poly.entity_id
_entity_poly.type
_entity_poly.pdbx_seq_one_letter_code
_entity_poly.pdbx_strand_id
1 'polypeptide(L)'
;MTARPHASAVTFCGTDLLLYGAGYLYLPDHKMLVVSDLHLEKGAAQSSGLPLPAYDTDDTVRRLESACARLSPKTCLFLGDSFHNEATAFRLPERIQDKLSALATQRQFIWVTGNHDPNIPAFLPGESCNSYISDGLVFCHEMTQQDKIIAENSSDDTGSAYGYIFGHFYNFVALLI
;
A
#
# COMPACT_ATOMS: atom_id res chain seq x y z
N MET A 1 10.42 21.85 15.79
CA MET A 1 9.01 21.42 15.97
C MET A 1 8.51 20.96 14.60
N THR A 2 8.48 19.67 14.34
CA THR A 2 7.91 19.12 13.09
C THR A 2 6.39 19.24 13.19
N ALA A 3 5.78 19.95 12.24
CA ALA A 3 4.32 20.07 12.16
C ALA A 3 3.71 18.65 12.16
N ARG A 4 2.69 18.43 13.00
CA ARG A 4 1.93 17.18 12.95
C ARG A 4 1.30 17.11 11.56
N PRO A 5 1.53 16.07 10.77
CA PRO A 5 0.86 15.96 9.49
C PRO A 5 -0.65 15.92 9.74
N HIS A 6 -1.36 16.84 9.09
CA HIS A 6 -2.83 16.89 9.17
C HIS A 6 -3.40 15.63 8.58
N ALA A 7 -4.30 14.99 9.31
CA ALA A 7 -5.13 13.91 8.79
C ALA A 7 -6.54 14.47 8.55
N SER A 8 -7.12 14.11 7.41
CA SER A 8 -8.54 14.32 7.13
C SER A 8 -9.29 13.04 7.48
N ALA A 9 -10.30 13.13 8.32
CA ALA A 9 -11.15 12.01 8.67
C ALA A 9 -12.31 11.91 7.67
N VAL A 10 -12.58 10.69 7.20
CA VAL A 10 -13.68 10.34 6.30
C VAL A 10 -14.27 9.03 6.77
N THR A 11 -15.59 8.91 6.80
CA THR A 11 -16.25 7.61 6.99
C THR A 11 -16.68 7.09 5.62
N PHE A 12 -16.25 5.87 5.27
CA PHE A 12 -16.52 5.24 3.99
C PHE A 12 -16.98 3.80 4.22
N CYS A 13 -18.16 3.42 3.70
CA CYS A 13 -18.80 2.13 3.95
C CYS A 13 -18.86 1.76 5.44
N GLY A 14 -19.17 2.73 6.32
CA GLY A 14 -19.23 2.51 7.75
C GLY A 14 -17.87 2.41 8.46
N THR A 15 -16.76 2.49 7.74
CA THR A 15 -15.40 2.43 8.29
C THR A 15 -14.78 3.82 8.35
N ASP A 16 -14.18 4.15 9.46
CA ASP A 16 -13.47 5.42 9.64
C ASP A 16 -12.06 5.34 9.05
N LEU A 17 -11.75 6.30 8.20
CA LEU A 17 -10.50 6.43 7.46
C LEU A 17 -9.82 7.75 7.81
N LEU A 18 -8.53 7.72 8.05
CA LEU A 18 -7.67 8.88 8.24
C LEU A 18 -6.72 9.03 7.05
N LEU A 19 -6.96 10.04 6.22
CA LEU A 19 -6.11 10.36 5.07
C LEU A 19 -5.03 11.35 5.50
N TYR A 20 -3.78 10.95 5.33
CA TYR A 20 -2.63 11.79 5.68
C TYR A 20 -2.04 12.43 4.42
N GLY A 21 -1.82 13.74 4.45
CA GLY A 21 -1.17 14.47 3.35
C GLY A 21 0.27 14.00 3.01
N ALA A 22 0.82 13.10 3.81
CA ALA A 22 2.08 12.42 3.54
C ALA A 22 1.95 11.20 2.60
N GLY A 23 0.75 10.96 2.03
CA GLY A 23 0.51 9.92 1.04
C GLY A 23 0.21 8.53 1.61
N TYR A 24 -0.48 8.46 2.75
CA TYR A 24 -0.94 7.19 3.30
C TYR A 24 -2.30 7.32 3.97
N LEU A 25 -2.99 6.19 4.05
CA LEU A 25 -4.28 6.01 4.66
C LEU A 25 -4.12 5.17 5.94
N TYR A 26 -4.89 5.46 6.98
CA TYR A 26 -4.92 4.67 8.20
C TYR A 26 -6.36 4.35 8.61
N LEU A 27 -6.60 3.10 8.93
CA LEU A 27 -7.87 2.60 9.47
C LEU A 27 -7.69 2.37 10.97
N PRO A 28 -8.21 3.25 11.84
CA PRO A 28 -7.96 3.18 13.29
C PRO A 28 -8.46 1.90 13.92
N ASP A 29 -9.69 1.48 13.61
CA ASP A 29 -10.33 0.31 14.21
C ASP A 29 -9.62 -1.00 13.85
N HIS A 30 -9.05 -1.06 12.65
CA HIS A 30 -8.26 -2.20 12.16
C HIS A 30 -6.78 -2.10 12.54
N LYS A 31 -6.32 -0.94 13.04
CA LYS A 31 -4.89 -0.63 13.20
C LYS A 31 -4.10 -0.94 11.93
N MET A 32 -4.66 -0.57 10.78
CA MET A 32 -4.10 -0.87 9.47
C MET A 32 -3.61 0.41 8.80
N LEU A 33 -2.33 0.40 8.42
CA LEU A 33 -1.69 1.42 7.60
C LEU A 33 -1.71 0.95 6.15
N VAL A 34 -2.24 1.77 5.25
CA VAL A 34 -2.28 1.49 3.81
C VAL A 34 -1.40 2.49 3.09
N VAL A 35 -0.50 1.99 2.28
CA VAL A 35 0.41 2.77 1.42
C VAL A 35 0.34 2.22 0.00
N SER A 36 0.56 3.07 -1.00
CA SER A 36 0.50 2.72 -2.41
C SER A 36 1.65 3.35 -3.17
N ASP A 37 1.98 2.82 -4.34
CA ASP A 37 2.91 3.40 -5.31
C ASP A 37 4.26 3.79 -4.69
N LEU A 38 4.84 2.91 -3.88
CA LEU A 38 6.14 3.18 -3.25
C LEU A 38 7.26 3.28 -4.27
N HIS A 39 7.15 2.55 -5.39
CA HIS A 39 8.10 2.50 -6.49
C HIS A 39 9.56 2.41 -6.03
N LEU A 40 9.83 1.53 -5.07
CA LEU A 40 11.17 1.33 -4.54
C LEU A 40 12.16 1.01 -5.69
N GLU A 41 13.38 1.54 -5.61
CA GLU A 41 14.45 1.41 -6.61
C GLU A 41 14.16 2.08 -7.97
N LYS A 42 13.25 3.05 -8.05
CA LYS A 42 12.98 3.81 -9.28
C LYS A 42 14.24 4.48 -9.84
N GLY A 43 15.07 5.03 -8.98
CA GLY A 43 16.34 5.66 -9.39
C GLY A 43 17.37 4.68 -9.98
N ALA A 44 17.38 3.43 -9.53
CA ALA A 44 18.28 2.40 -10.02
C ALA A 44 17.91 1.91 -11.43
N ALA A 45 16.65 2.03 -11.85
CA ALA A 45 16.16 1.58 -13.14
C ALA A 45 16.46 2.58 -14.28
N GLN A 46 16.73 3.84 -13.98
CA GLN A 46 17.00 4.89 -14.97
C GLN A 46 18.48 4.95 -15.43
N SER A 47 19.19 3.83 -15.48
CA SER A 47 20.60 3.73 -15.82
C SER A 47 20.94 3.93 -17.31
N SER A 48 20.38 4.94 -17.95
CA SER A 48 20.87 5.43 -19.25
C SER A 48 21.61 6.75 -19.08
N GLY A 49 22.78 6.72 -18.39
CA GLY A 49 23.76 7.79 -18.47
C GLY A 49 24.32 8.35 -17.15
N LEU A 50 23.57 8.56 -16.12
CA LEU A 50 24.05 8.94 -14.78
C LEU A 50 23.16 8.26 -13.73
N PRO A 51 23.72 7.44 -12.84
CA PRO A 51 22.93 6.85 -11.77
C PRO A 51 22.41 8.00 -10.87
N LEU A 52 21.11 8.23 -10.90
CA LEU A 52 20.49 9.05 -9.87
C LEU A 52 20.68 8.33 -8.53
N PRO A 53 21.05 9.05 -7.47
CA PRO A 53 21.30 8.42 -6.18
C PRO A 53 20.05 7.68 -5.71
N ALA A 54 20.22 6.50 -5.10
CA ALA A 54 19.16 5.69 -4.47
C ALA A 54 18.51 6.36 -3.22
N TYR A 55 18.58 7.70 -3.13
CA TYR A 55 18.02 8.47 -2.01
C TYR A 55 16.50 8.36 -1.93
N ASP A 56 15.84 8.07 -3.04
CA ASP A 56 14.39 7.98 -3.11
C ASP A 56 13.86 6.79 -2.29
N THR A 57 14.47 5.63 -2.43
CA THR A 57 14.11 4.40 -1.69
C THR A 57 14.33 4.55 -0.19
N ASP A 58 15.48 5.10 0.23
CA ASP A 58 15.78 5.32 1.65
C ASP A 58 14.83 6.35 2.28
N ASP A 59 14.44 7.40 1.56
CA ASP A 59 13.46 8.39 2.02
C ASP A 59 12.07 7.76 2.15
N THR A 60 11.64 6.99 1.16
CA THR A 60 10.35 6.27 1.17
C THR A 60 10.27 5.32 2.37
N VAL A 61 11.29 4.49 2.58
CA VAL A 61 11.32 3.56 3.73
C VAL A 61 11.36 4.32 5.05
N ARG A 62 12.12 5.42 5.16
CA ARG A 62 12.14 6.28 6.36
C ARG A 62 10.76 6.91 6.66
N ARG A 63 9.99 7.30 5.65
CA ARG A 63 8.62 7.78 5.82
C ARG A 63 7.70 6.66 6.33
N LEU A 64 7.85 5.46 5.80
CA LEU A 64 7.13 4.27 6.28
C LEU A 64 7.47 3.99 7.75
N GLU A 65 8.75 3.99 8.12
CA GLU A 65 9.22 3.84 9.51
C GLU A 65 8.57 4.89 10.43
N SER A 66 8.57 6.15 9.99
CA SER A 66 7.97 7.26 10.76
C SER A 66 6.46 7.11 10.93
N ALA A 67 5.74 6.65 9.90
CA ALA A 67 4.31 6.37 9.97
C ALA A 67 4.04 5.20 10.93
N CYS A 68 4.81 4.11 10.83
CA CYS A 68 4.73 2.95 11.72
C CYS A 68 5.02 3.30 13.18
N ALA A 69 6.02 4.13 13.44
CA ALA A 69 6.34 4.57 14.80
C ALA A 69 5.24 5.44 15.41
N ARG A 70 4.60 6.29 14.60
CA ARG A 70 3.54 7.19 15.06
C ARG A 70 2.20 6.50 15.27
N LEU A 71 1.78 5.63 14.34
CA LEU A 71 0.46 5.02 14.31
C LEU A 71 0.40 3.66 14.98
N SER A 72 1.57 3.02 15.17
CA SER A 72 1.67 1.67 15.74
C SER A 72 0.70 0.68 15.08
N PRO A 73 0.70 0.56 13.73
CA PRO A 73 -0.22 -0.34 13.04
C PRO A 73 0.11 -1.79 13.39
N LYS A 74 -0.91 -2.64 13.38
CA LYS A 74 -0.76 -4.10 13.42
C LYS A 74 -0.52 -4.68 12.03
N THR A 75 -1.13 -4.04 11.02
CA THR A 75 -1.04 -4.45 9.63
C THR A 75 -0.54 -3.28 8.77
N CYS A 76 0.41 -3.55 7.90
CA CYS A 76 0.80 -2.65 6.81
C CYS A 76 0.36 -3.30 5.50
N LEU A 77 -0.55 -2.65 4.80
CA LEU A 77 -1.05 -3.05 3.49
C LEU A 77 -0.36 -2.19 2.42
N PHE A 78 0.38 -2.85 1.54
CA PHE A 78 1.03 -2.25 0.39
C PHE A 78 0.12 -2.45 -0.82
N LEU A 79 -0.43 -1.37 -1.36
CA LEU A 79 -1.54 -1.43 -2.32
C LEU A 79 -1.05 -1.32 -3.76
N GLY A 80 -0.15 -2.23 -4.14
CA GLY A 80 0.45 -2.36 -5.45
C GLY A 80 1.53 -1.32 -5.78
N ASP A 81 2.26 -1.59 -6.85
CA ASP A 81 3.36 -0.79 -7.35
C ASP A 81 4.39 -0.41 -6.26
N SER A 82 4.65 -1.37 -5.37
CA SER A 82 5.64 -1.23 -4.29
C SER A 82 7.06 -1.14 -4.85
N PHE A 83 7.30 -1.72 -6.03
CA PHE A 83 8.58 -1.71 -6.73
C PHE A 83 8.43 -1.07 -8.11
N HIS A 84 9.51 -0.48 -8.60
CA HIS A 84 9.48 0.17 -9.92
C HIS A 84 9.23 -0.85 -11.07
N ASN A 85 9.74 -2.05 -10.92
CA ASN A 85 9.45 -3.22 -11.77
C ASN A 85 9.91 -4.49 -11.07
N GLU A 86 9.51 -5.64 -11.61
CA GLU A 86 9.84 -6.96 -11.06
C GLU A 86 11.37 -7.16 -10.91
N ALA A 87 12.16 -6.76 -11.88
CA ALA A 87 13.61 -6.93 -11.81
C ALA A 87 14.26 -6.13 -10.67
N THR A 88 13.73 -4.94 -10.34
CA THR A 88 14.18 -4.13 -9.20
C THR A 88 13.73 -4.72 -7.87
N ALA A 89 12.55 -5.32 -7.82
CA ALA A 89 12.07 -6.04 -6.63
C ALA A 89 13.04 -7.15 -6.22
N PHE A 90 13.49 -7.96 -7.17
CA PHE A 90 14.43 -9.07 -6.92
C PHE A 90 15.88 -8.62 -6.64
N ARG A 91 16.21 -7.35 -6.85
CA ARG A 91 17.53 -6.75 -6.60
C ARG A 91 17.53 -5.71 -5.49
N LEU A 92 16.48 -5.71 -4.67
CA LEU A 92 16.36 -4.78 -3.54
C LEU A 92 17.60 -4.85 -2.65
N PRO A 93 18.27 -3.72 -2.36
CA PRO A 93 19.47 -3.73 -1.52
C PRO A 93 19.22 -4.36 -0.15
N GLU A 94 20.18 -5.15 0.34
CA GLU A 94 20.09 -5.89 1.61
C GLU A 94 19.71 -4.96 2.77
N ARG A 95 20.32 -3.76 2.84
CA ARG A 95 19.98 -2.77 3.86
C ARG A 95 18.49 -2.36 3.88
N ILE A 96 17.83 -2.39 2.72
CA ILE A 96 16.39 -2.09 2.62
C ILE A 96 15.57 -3.31 3.03
N GLN A 97 15.99 -4.51 2.62
CA GLN A 97 15.38 -5.77 3.06
C GLN A 97 15.42 -5.87 4.58
N ASP A 98 16.56 -5.54 5.21
CA ASP A 98 16.72 -5.54 6.67
C ASP A 98 15.76 -4.56 7.36
N LYS A 99 15.61 -3.35 6.83
CA LYS A 99 14.65 -2.36 7.37
C LYS A 99 13.21 -2.85 7.27
N LEU A 100 12.80 -3.40 6.12
CA LEU A 100 11.46 -3.96 5.94
C LEU A 100 11.23 -5.16 6.88
N SER A 101 12.23 -6.04 7.01
CA SER A 101 12.17 -7.18 7.92
C SER A 101 12.04 -6.73 9.37
N ALA A 102 12.81 -5.72 9.79
CA ALA A 102 12.72 -5.17 11.14
C ALA A 102 11.33 -4.56 11.42
N LEU A 103 10.73 -3.88 10.46
CA LEU A 103 9.36 -3.36 10.58
C LEU A 103 8.33 -4.48 10.71
N ALA A 104 8.51 -5.58 9.98
CA ALA A 104 7.59 -6.71 9.96
C ALA A 104 7.65 -7.58 11.23
N THR A 105 8.67 -7.45 12.09
CA THR A 105 8.77 -8.23 13.34
C THR A 105 7.58 -8.02 14.29
N GLN A 106 6.91 -6.87 14.21
CA GLN A 106 5.79 -6.49 15.08
C GLN A 106 4.50 -6.21 14.30
N ARG A 107 4.50 -6.47 12.98
CA ARG A 107 3.40 -6.12 12.08
C ARG A 107 3.24 -7.19 11.01
N GLN A 108 2.00 -7.43 10.64
CA GLN A 108 1.72 -8.20 9.43
C GLN A 108 1.95 -7.30 8.21
N PHE A 109 2.71 -7.79 7.24
CA PHE A 109 2.83 -7.16 5.93
C PHE A 109 1.97 -7.91 4.93
N ILE A 110 1.19 -7.17 4.16
CA ILE A 110 0.35 -7.70 3.08
C ILE A 110 0.69 -6.89 1.82
N TRP A 111 1.15 -7.60 0.79
CA TRP A 111 1.51 -7.03 -0.49
C TRP A 111 0.40 -7.33 -1.51
N VAL A 112 -0.40 -6.31 -1.84
CA VAL A 112 -1.27 -6.37 -3.01
C VAL A 112 -0.39 -6.16 -4.23
N THR A 113 -0.51 -7.04 -5.22
CA THR A 113 0.29 -6.94 -6.45
C THR A 113 -0.22 -5.81 -7.34
N GLY A 114 0.73 -5.14 -8.01
CA GLY A 114 0.45 -4.10 -8.99
C GLY A 114 0.84 -4.53 -10.40
N ASN A 115 0.65 -3.65 -11.36
CA ASN A 115 1.05 -3.91 -12.74
C ASN A 115 2.57 -3.83 -12.95
N HIS A 116 3.30 -3.09 -12.10
CA HIS A 116 4.75 -3.02 -12.09
C HIS A 116 5.42 -4.15 -11.31
N ASP A 117 4.73 -4.73 -10.34
CA ASP A 117 5.23 -5.77 -9.44
C ASP A 117 4.24 -6.95 -9.29
N PRO A 118 3.93 -7.67 -10.38
CA PRO A 118 2.99 -8.80 -10.34
C PRO A 118 3.48 -9.97 -9.48
N ASN A 119 4.78 -10.03 -9.20
CA ASN A 119 5.40 -11.05 -8.36
C ASN A 119 6.22 -10.41 -7.23
N ILE A 120 5.83 -10.66 -6.00
CA ILE A 120 6.54 -10.21 -4.81
C ILE A 120 7.62 -11.23 -4.44
N PRO A 121 8.89 -10.83 -4.26
CA PRO A 121 9.97 -11.75 -3.90
C PRO A 121 9.73 -12.48 -2.58
N ALA A 122 9.93 -13.78 -2.56
CA ALA A 122 9.71 -14.62 -1.38
C ALA A 122 10.64 -14.31 -0.18
N PHE A 123 11.72 -13.55 -0.39
CA PHE A 123 12.57 -13.10 0.71
C PHE A 123 12.01 -11.89 1.47
N LEU A 124 11.00 -11.23 0.92
CA LEU A 124 10.33 -10.13 1.64
C LEU A 124 9.37 -10.69 2.69
N PRO A 125 9.26 -10.01 3.84
CA PRO A 125 8.36 -10.45 4.89
C PRO A 125 6.91 -10.22 4.49
N GLY A 126 6.01 -11.12 4.91
CA GLY A 126 4.57 -10.99 4.73
C GLY A 126 4.00 -11.90 3.67
N GLU A 127 2.77 -11.61 3.27
CA GLU A 127 1.99 -12.38 2.32
C GLU A 127 1.66 -11.52 1.10
N SER A 128 1.51 -12.13 -0.08
CA SER A 128 1.07 -11.44 -1.30
C SER A 128 -0.29 -11.92 -1.77
N CYS A 129 -1.08 -11.01 -2.32
CA CYS A 129 -2.41 -11.27 -2.87
C CYS A 129 -2.73 -10.29 -4.01
N ASN A 130 -3.74 -10.60 -4.81
CA ASN A 130 -4.21 -9.69 -5.86
C ASN A 130 -5.13 -8.60 -5.31
N SER A 131 -5.87 -8.91 -4.25
CA SER A 131 -6.72 -7.98 -3.51
C SER A 131 -6.84 -8.43 -2.07
N TYR A 132 -7.09 -7.47 -1.18
CA TYR A 132 -7.32 -7.72 0.25
C TYR A 132 -8.70 -7.23 0.63
N ILE A 133 -9.44 -8.03 1.41
CA ILE A 133 -10.81 -7.70 1.82
C ILE A 133 -10.85 -7.60 3.35
N SER A 134 -11.41 -6.53 3.86
CA SER A 134 -11.66 -6.32 5.29
C SER A 134 -12.93 -5.50 5.48
N ASP A 135 -13.88 -6.01 6.25
CA ASP A 135 -15.13 -5.36 6.68
C ASP A 135 -15.87 -4.60 5.56
N GLY A 136 -16.14 -5.28 4.45
CA GLY A 136 -16.83 -4.70 3.31
C GLY A 136 -16.00 -3.73 2.47
N LEU A 137 -14.72 -3.55 2.78
CA LEU A 137 -13.77 -2.82 1.93
C LEU A 137 -12.89 -3.78 1.15
N VAL A 138 -12.77 -3.53 -0.14
CA VAL A 138 -11.89 -4.25 -1.06
C VAL A 138 -10.73 -3.33 -1.42
N PHE A 139 -9.52 -3.78 -1.14
CA PHE A 139 -8.28 -3.07 -1.43
C PHE A 139 -7.61 -3.75 -2.62
N CYS A 140 -7.42 -3.03 -3.71
CA CYS A 140 -6.74 -3.51 -4.91
C CYS A 140 -5.94 -2.38 -5.56
N HIS A 141 -4.93 -2.73 -6.36
CA HIS A 141 -4.15 -1.72 -7.06
C HIS A 141 -4.96 -1.07 -8.18
N GLU A 142 -5.56 -1.89 -9.03
CA GLU A 142 -6.45 -1.49 -10.11
C GLU A 142 -7.76 -2.30 -10.07
N MET A 143 -8.84 -1.70 -10.51
CA MET A 143 -10.11 -2.41 -10.69
C MET A 143 -10.06 -3.25 -11.96
N THR A 144 -10.06 -4.56 -11.81
CA THR A 144 -10.17 -5.49 -12.94
C THR A 144 -11.62 -5.58 -13.45
N GLN A 145 -11.81 -6.16 -14.65
CA GLN A 145 -13.17 -6.47 -15.14
C GLN A 145 -13.91 -7.45 -14.21
N GLN A 146 -13.16 -8.36 -13.57
CA GLN A 146 -13.71 -9.31 -12.61
C GLN A 146 -14.22 -8.60 -11.36
N ASP A 147 -13.46 -7.60 -10.86
CA ASP A 147 -13.87 -6.80 -9.71
C ASP A 147 -15.14 -6.00 -10.01
N LYS A 148 -15.27 -5.47 -11.24
CA LYS A 148 -16.50 -4.79 -11.70
C LYS A 148 -17.69 -5.72 -11.71
N ILE A 149 -17.51 -6.96 -12.21
CA ILE A 149 -18.58 -7.97 -12.25
C ILE A 149 -18.98 -8.39 -10.83
N ILE A 150 -18.01 -8.54 -9.92
CA ILE A 150 -18.29 -8.86 -8.51
C ILE A 150 -19.05 -7.70 -7.88
N ALA A 151 -18.64 -6.46 -8.11
CA ALA A 151 -19.29 -5.25 -7.62
C ALA A 151 -20.75 -5.13 -8.12
N GLU A 152 -20.98 -5.36 -9.43
CA GLU A 152 -22.29 -5.29 -10.05
C GLU A 152 -23.24 -6.42 -9.60
N ASN A 153 -22.69 -7.60 -9.27
CA ASN A 153 -23.48 -8.77 -8.84
C ASN A 153 -23.59 -8.89 -7.31
N SER A 154 -22.88 -8.08 -6.55
CA SER A 154 -22.89 -8.12 -5.06
C SER A 154 -24.08 -7.39 -4.43
N SER A 155 -25.09 -7.00 -5.18
CA SER A 155 -26.40 -6.67 -4.64
C SER A 155 -27.10 -7.96 -4.17
N ASP A 156 -26.56 -8.57 -3.10
CA ASP A 156 -27.31 -9.60 -2.41
C ASP A 156 -28.44 -8.93 -1.62
N ASP A 157 -29.49 -9.71 -1.31
CA ASP A 157 -30.68 -9.28 -0.56
C ASP A 157 -30.35 -8.71 0.85
N THR A 158 -29.07 -8.67 1.25
CA THR A 158 -28.60 -8.15 2.55
C THR A 158 -28.20 -6.68 2.50
N GLY A 159 -28.15 -6.07 1.31
CA GLY A 159 -27.86 -4.63 1.15
C GLY A 159 -26.44 -4.22 1.54
N SER A 160 -25.50 -5.14 1.60
CA SER A 160 -24.09 -4.86 1.89
C SER A 160 -23.43 -4.25 0.66
N ALA A 161 -23.25 -2.94 0.66
CA ALA A 161 -22.44 -2.26 -0.35
C ALA A 161 -20.95 -2.51 -0.07
N TYR A 162 -20.20 -2.97 -1.07
CA TYR A 162 -18.75 -3.04 -0.99
C TYR A 162 -18.14 -1.71 -1.38
N GLY A 163 -17.20 -1.23 -0.58
CA GLY A 163 -16.36 -0.08 -0.92
C GLY A 163 -15.04 -0.52 -1.51
N TYR A 164 -14.60 0.11 -2.59
CA TYR A 164 -13.31 -0.17 -3.20
C TYR A 164 -12.32 0.93 -2.89
N ILE A 165 -11.10 0.56 -2.49
CA ILE A 165 -9.97 1.47 -2.28
C ILE A 165 -8.86 1.05 -3.24
N PHE A 166 -8.51 1.97 -4.14
CA PHE A 166 -7.50 1.75 -5.16
C PHE A 166 -6.22 2.49 -4.85
N GLY A 167 -5.08 1.88 -5.26
CA GLY A 167 -3.75 2.44 -5.11
C GLY A 167 -3.17 3.08 -6.36
N HIS A 168 -3.87 3.09 -7.48
CA HIS A 168 -3.35 3.60 -8.75
C HIS A 168 -3.43 5.13 -8.85
N PHE A 169 -2.47 5.80 -9.59
CA PHE A 169 -2.42 7.25 -9.84
C PHE A 169 -1.99 8.17 -8.69
N TYR A 170 -0.98 7.78 -7.89
CA TYR A 170 -0.35 8.64 -6.86
C TYR A 170 -1.27 9.10 -5.72
N ASN A 171 -2.53 8.67 -5.68
CA ASN A 171 -3.51 9.00 -4.65
C ASN A 171 -4.49 7.87 -4.45
N PHE A 172 -4.98 7.72 -3.22
CA PHE A 172 -6.06 6.80 -2.95
C PHE A 172 -7.35 7.32 -3.55
N VAL A 173 -8.00 6.49 -4.37
CA VAL A 173 -9.35 6.73 -4.86
C VAL A 173 -10.27 5.72 -4.17
N ALA A 174 -11.30 6.23 -3.48
CA ALA A 174 -12.33 5.40 -2.89
C ALA A 174 -13.60 5.52 -3.75
N LEU A 175 -14.13 4.38 -4.19
CA LEU A 175 -15.39 4.30 -4.93
C LEU A 175 -16.39 3.44 -4.14
N LEU A 176 -17.61 3.97 -4.02
CA LEU A 176 -18.77 3.21 -3.57
C LEU A 176 -19.45 2.64 -4.81
N ILE A 177 -19.69 1.35 -4.83
CA ILE A 177 -20.47 0.66 -5.87
C ILE A 177 -21.65 -0.04 -5.23
#